data_89c4b2322dcf01d3e696929f78258f12
#
_entry.id   89c4b2322dcf01d3e696929f78258f12
#
_cell.length_a   1.000
_cell.length_b   1.000
_cell.length_c   1.000
_cell.angle_alpha   90.00
_cell.angle_beta   90.00
_cell.angle_gamma   90.00
#
_symmetry.space_group_name_H-M   'P 1'
#
loop_
_entity.id
_entity.type
_entity.pdbx_description
1 polymer ?
#
loop_
_entity_poly.entity_id
_entity_poly.type
_entity_poly.pdbx_seq_one_letter_code
_entity_poly.pdbx_strand_id
1 'polypeptide(L)'
;MSNFTCEKCVHGSPDRSGELKEISLGANLQLECVGKFCYLGDVIGAGGGAEDASRARVRSAWAKFRELAPILTSRGASLKIKGKIYRACVQTVMVYGSETWPMKAEDMKRLERAERMMVRWMCGVSLRDRRSSVELNERLGIEGIVKVVRCGRLRWFGHLERKNGGDWVSRCREIEVAGAKRRGRGKKTWFECVKNDLSSLGLKKEWTQDRVEWRRLIGGTVQPAQAQKRGR
;
A
#
# COMPACT_ATOMS: atom_id res chain seq x y z
N MET A 1 13.48 -28.35 -17.06
CA MET A 1 12.77 -27.17 -16.54
C MET A 1 13.74 -26.02 -16.57
N SER A 2 13.64 -25.23 -17.61
CA SER A 2 14.64 -24.27 -18.03
C SER A 2 14.65 -23.03 -17.14
N ASN A 3 15.79 -22.77 -16.53
CA ASN A 3 16.10 -21.50 -15.90
C ASN A 3 16.05 -20.41 -16.97
N PHE A 4 15.11 -19.48 -16.85
CA PHE A 4 15.12 -18.25 -17.63
C PHE A 4 16.14 -17.27 -17.01
N THR A 5 17.41 -17.59 -17.14
CA THR A 5 18.51 -16.64 -17.07
C THR A 5 18.96 -16.40 -18.50
N CYS A 6 18.35 -15.42 -19.14
CA CYS A 6 18.81 -14.97 -20.45
C CYS A 6 20.00 -14.01 -20.25
N GLU A 7 21.19 -14.56 -20.03
CA GLU A 7 22.44 -13.79 -20.00
C GLU A 7 22.86 -13.22 -21.36
N LYS A 8 22.14 -13.54 -22.44
CA LYS A 8 22.57 -13.23 -23.82
C LYS A 8 21.80 -12.12 -24.52
N CYS A 9 20.80 -11.50 -23.93
CA CYS A 9 19.87 -10.66 -24.67
C CYS A 9 19.76 -9.20 -24.23
N VAL A 10 20.61 -8.71 -23.34
CA VAL A 10 20.54 -7.30 -22.89
C VAL A 10 21.74 -6.54 -23.41
N HIS A 11 21.62 -5.92 -24.57
CA HIS A 11 22.54 -4.91 -25.06
C HIS A 11 21.84 -3.56 -25.04
N GLY A 12 22.19 -2.71 -24.08
CA GLY A 12 21.75 -1.33 -24.03
C GLY A 12 22.96 -0.40 -24.10
N SER A 13 22.87 0.66 -24.87
CA SER A 13 23.88 1.72 -24.87
C SER A 13 23.56 2.73 -23.78
N PRO A 14 24.42 2.91 -22.75
CA PRO A 14 24.23 3.95 -21.75
C PRO A 14 24.42 5.34 -22.39
N ASP A 15 23.64 6.31 -21.92
CA ASP A 15 23.87 7.71 -22.24
C ASP A 15 25.05 8.28 -21.43
N ARG A 16 25.33 9.60 -21.60
CA ARG A 16 26.40 10.30 -20.85
C ARG A 16 26.21 10.27 -19.33
N SER A 17 25.01 9.96 -18.83
CA SER A 17 24.69 9.81 -17.40
C SER A 17 24.85 8.36 -16.91
N GLY A 18 25.14 7.40 -17.81
CA GLY A 18 25.26 5.97 -17.50
C GLY A 18 23.90 5.26 -17.38
N GLU A 19 22.81 5.90 -17.79
CA GLU A 19 21.48 5.30 -17.82
C GLU A 19 21.19 4.66 -19.18
N LEU A 20 20.67 3.43 -19.14
CA LEU A 20 20.23 2.72 -20.34
C LEU A 20 18.94 3.36 -20.85
N LYS A 21 18.92 3.78 -22.13
CA LYS A 21 17.71 4.32 -22.78
C LYS A 21 16.88 3.23 -23.44
N GLU A 22 17.54 2.24 -23.99
CA GLU A 22 16.91 1.16 -24.72
C GLU A 22 17.55 -0.18 -24.38
N ILE A 23 16.75 -1.23 -24.38
CA ILE A 23 17.20 -2.62 -24.20
C ILE A 23 16.78 -3.39 -25.44
N SER A 24 17.75 -4.01 -26.12
CA SER A 24 17.50 -4.88 -27.27
C SER A 24 17.23 -6.32 -26.79
N LEU A 25 16.08 -6.86 -27.19
CA LEU A 25 15.68 -8.25 -26.93
C LEU A 25 15.68 -9.02 -28.27
N GLY A 26 16.89 -9.35 -28.80
CA GLY A 26 17.04 -10.04 -30.09
C GLY A 26 16.99 -9.11 -31.29
N ALA A 27 16.92 -9.67 -32.49
CA ALA A 27 17.23 -8.97 -33.75
C ALA A 27 16.30 -7.78 -34.09
N ASN A 28 15.07 -7.73 -33.58
CA ASN A 28 14.08 -6.70 -33.96
C ASN A 28 13.23 -6.12 -32.83
N LEU A 29 13.52 -6.43 -31.56
CA LEU A 29 12.73 -5.92 -30.44
C LEU A 29 13.57 -4.99 -29.58
N GLN A 30 13.29 -3.71 -29.66
CA GLN A 30 13.86 -2.68 -28.78
C GLN A 30 12.83 -2.25 -27.76
N LEU A 31 13.20 -2.20 -26.48
CA LEU A 31 12.40 -1.70 -25.38
C LEU A 31 12.98 -0.41 -24.86
N GLU A 32 12.15 0.60 -24.78
CA GLU A 32 12.50 1.88 -24.16
C GLU A 32 12.61 1.74 -22.65
N CYS A 33 13.69 2.25 -22.05
CA CYS A 33 13.86 2.33 -20.62
C CYS A 33 13.18 3.59 -20.11
N VAL A 34 12.11 3.43 -19.33
CA VAL A 34 11.35 4.54 -18.78
C VAL A 34 11.58 4.67 -17.28
N GLY A 35 11.69 5.89 -16.79
CA GLY A 35 11.83 6.16 -15.36
C GLY A 35 10.59 5.81 -14.53
N LYS A 36 9.41 5.74 -15.17
CA LYS A 36 8.12 5.39 -14.54
C LYS A 36 7.24 4.66 -15.53
N PHE A 37 6.60 3.60 -15.05
CA PHE A 37 5.71 2.77 -15.84
C PHE A 37 4.37 2.58 -15.13
N CYS A 38 3.27 2.76 -15.85
CA CYS A 38 1.94 2.48 -15.32
C CYS A 38 1.55 1.03 -15.64
N TYR A 39 1.34 0.22 -14.61
CA TYR A 39 0.97 -1.18 -14.74
C TYR A 39 -0.28 -1.49 -13.91
N LEU A 40 -1.33 -1.98 -14.55
CA LEU A 40 -2.63 -2.29 -13.93
C LEU A 40 -3.16 -1.15 -13.03
N GLY A 41 -2.93 0.09 -13.47
CA GLY A 41 -3.35 1.27 -12.74
C GLY A 41 -2.47 1.65 -11.57
N ASP A 42 -1.41 0.95 -11.26
CA ASP A 42 -0.36 1.36 -10.31
C ASP A 42 0.84 1.97 -11.05
N VAL A 43 1.66 2.75 -10.36
CA VAL A 43 2.84 3.41 -10.95
C VAL A 43 4.10 2.81 -10.34
N ILE A 44 4.88 2.15 -11.18
CA ILE A 44 6.17 1.57 -10.83
C ILE A 44 7.26 2.55 -11.26
N GLY A 45 8.04 3.05 -10.31
CA GLY A 45 9.19 3.92 -10.58
C GLY A 45 10.50 3.13 -10.60
N ALA A 46 11.43 3.49 -11.48
CA ALA A 46 12.77 2.89 -11.57
C ALA A 46 13.55 2.97 -10.24
N GLY A 47 13.29 3.99 -9.43
CA GLY A 47 13.84 4.13 -8.09
C GLY A 47 13.33 3.10 -7.07
N GLY A 48 12.28 2.37 -7.39
CA GLY A 48 11.54 1.50 -6.47
C GLY A 48 10.83 2.28 -5.37
N GLY A 49 10.11 1.57 -4.49
CA GLY A 49 9.35 2.19 -3.40
C GLY A 49 7.93 2.58 -3.80
N ALA A 50 7.22 3.26 -2.88
CA ALA A 50 5.81 3.59 -3.04
C ALA A 50 5.56 5.08 -3.33
N GLU A 51 6.58 5.88 -3.57
CA GLU A 51 6.43 7.33 -3.68
C GLU A 51 5.58 7.75 -4.88
N ASP A 52 5.91 7.24 -6.06
CA ASP A 52 5.19 7.58 -7.28
C ASP A 52 3.77 7.02 -7.28
N ALA A 53 3.61 5.77 -6.82
CA ALA A 53 2.31 5.13 -6.62
C ALA A 53 1.43 5.94 -5.65
N SER A 54 1.92 6.27 -4.47
CA SER A 54 1.17 7.05 -3.47
C SER A 54 0.78 8.45 -3.98
N ARG A 55 1.66 9.12 -4.74
CA ARG A 55 1.35 10.41 -5.38
C ARG A 55 0.25 10.28 -6.44
N ALA A 56 0.32 9.24 -7.27
CA ALA A 56 -0.70 8.99 -8.30
C ALA A 56 -2.06 8.70 -7.65
N ARG A 57 -2.10 7.86 -6.61
CA ARG A 57 -3.33 7.52 -5.91
C ARG A 57 -3.96 8.69 -5.18
N VAL A 58 -3.17 9.54 -4.54
CA VAL A 58 -3.68 10.78 -3.94
C VAL A 58 -4.31 11.68 -5.00
N ARG A 59 -3.70 11.83 -6.18
CA ARG A 59 -4.29 12.61 -7.29
C ARG A 59 -5.61 12.01 -7.77
N SER A 60 -5.66 10.68 -7.98
CA SER A 60 -6.88 9.98 -8.40
C SER A 60 -7.99 10.09 -7.34
N ALA A 61 -7.63 9.97 -6.05
CA ALA A 61 -8.58 10.14 -4.97
C ALA A 61 -9.15 11.57 -4.90
N TRP A 62 -8.33 12.59 -5.12
CA TRP A 62 -8.80 13.96 -5.23
C TRP A 62 -9.70 14.18 -6.44
N ALA A 63 -9.40 13.57 -7.58
CA ALA A 63 -10.28 13.63 -8.75
C ALA A 63 -11.66 13.02 -8.43
N LYS A 64 -11.68 11.81 -7.83
CA LYS A 64 -12.91 11.16 -7.42
C LYS A 64 -13.65 11.94 -6.31
N PHE A 65 -12.93 12.55 -5.37
CA PHE A 65 -13.54 13.40 -4.35
C PHE A 65 -14.23 14.62 -4.95
N ARG A 66 -13.60 15.30 -5.91
CA ARG A 66 -14.18 16.48 -6.60
C ARG A 66 -15.44 16.10 -7.37
N GLU A 67 -15.42 14.96 -8.07
CA GLU A 67 -16.61 14.43 -8.76
C GLU A 67 -17.80 14.24 -7.80
N LEU A 68 -17.53 13.76 -6.60
CA LEU A 68 -18.53 13.51 -5.57
C LEU A 68 -18.75 14.68 -4.61
N ALA A 69 -18.04 15.78 -4.76
CA ALA A 69 -18.12 16.94 -3.88
C ALA A 69 -19.54 17.48 -3.68
N PRO A 70 -20.41 17.56 -4.71
CA PRO A 70 -21.78 18.02 -4.52
C PRO A 70 -22.56 17.24 -3.45
N ILE A 71 -22.27 15.94 -3.29
CA ILE A 71 -22.89 15.07 -2.27
C ILE A 71 -22.09 15.11 -0.98
N LEU A 72 -20.75 14.95 -1.07
CA LEU A 72 -19.88 14.84 0.10
C LEU A 72 -19.82 16.12 0.93
N THR A 73 -20.02 17.29 0.32
CA THR A 73 -20.01 18.58 1.01
C THR A 73 -21.41 19.16 1.23
N SER A 74 -22.46 18.50 0.73
CA SER A 74 -23.85 18.93 0.89
C SER A 74 -24.23 19.05 2.37
N ARG A 75 -25.00 20.07 2.72
CA ARG A 75 -25.59 20.23 4.08
C ARG A 75 -26.73 19.26 4.35
N GLY A 76 -27.43 18.80 3.32
CA GLY A 76 -28.58 17.90 3.43
C GLY A 76 -28.22 16.43 3.68
N ALA A 77 -27.00 16.00 3.37
CA ALA A 77 -26.57 14.63 3.58
C ALA A 77 -26.01 14.42 5.00
N SER A 78 -26.44 13.37 5.70
CA SER A 78 -25.89 13.04 7.02
C SER A 78 -24.42 12.65 6.93
N LEU A 79 -23.64 12.94 7.99
CA LEU A 79 -22.21 12.61 8.03
C LEU A 79 -21.96 11.10 7.82
N LYS A 80 -22.82 10.25 8.36
CA LYS A 80 -22.71 8.80 8.18
C LYS A 80 -22.88 8.35 6.72
N ILE A 81 -23.79 8.99 5.96
CA ILE A 81 -23.97 8.73 4.53
C ILE A 81 -22.72 9.20 3.75
N LYS A 82 -22.26 10.42 4.04
CA LYS A 82 -21.00 10.94 3.44
C LYS A 82 -19.83 9.99 3.68
N GLY A 83 -19.68 9.50 4.91
CA GLY A 83 -18.63 8.53 5.26
C GLY A 83 -18.75 7.22 4.50
N LYS A 84 -19.95 6.69 4.30
CA LYS A 84 -20.18 5.48 3.48
C LYS A 84 -19.75 5.69 2.03
N ILE A 85 -20.16 6.82 1.42
CA ILE A 85 -19.80 7.16 0.03
C ILE A 85 -18.29 7.37 -0.08
N TYR A 86 -17.69 8.13 0.83
CA TYR A 86 -16.24 8.36 0.87
C TYR A 86 -15.48 7.05 0.94
N ARG A 87 -15.85 6.16 1.87
CA ARG A 87 -15.20 4.86 2.04
C ARG A 87 -15.30 4.00 0.79
N ALA A 88 -16.47 3.94 0.16
CA ALA A 88 -16.72 3.10 -1.00
C ALA A 88 -16.05 3.61 -2.27
N CYS A 89 -16.00 4.93 -2.49
CA CYS A 89 -15.60 5.52 -3.77
C CYS A 89 -14.25 6.21 -3.73
N VAL A 90 -13.90 6.92 -2.65
CA VAL A 90 -12.69 7.73 -2.59
C VAL A 90 -11.55 6.99 -1.89
N GLN A 91 -11.84 6.44 -0.70
CA GLN A 91 -10.82 5.74 0.10
C GLN A 91 -10.29 4.50 -0.62
N THR A 92 -11.16 3.74 -1.29
CA THR A 92 -10.77 2.58 -2.12
C THR A 92 -9.81 2.97 -3.26
N VAL A 93 -10.05 4.08 -3.93
CA VAL A 93 -9.15 4.63 -4.95
C VAL A 93 -7.81 5.01 -4.35
N MET A 94 -7.80 5.62 -3.17
CA MET A 94 -6.58 6.07 -2.49
C MET A 94 -5.68 4.92 -2.05
N VAL A 95 -6.25 3.78 -1.66
CA VAL A 95 -5.49 2.62 -1.16
C VAL A 95 -5.28 1.51 -2.18
N TYR A 96 -5.73 1.68 -3.41
CA TYR A 96 -5.60 0.64 -4.44
C TYR A 96 -4.13 0.27 -4.67
N GLY A 97 -3.81 -1.02 -4.56
CA GLY A 97 -2.44 -1.56 -4.69
C GLY A 97 -1.54 -1.36 -3.46
N SER A 98 -2.02 -0.64 -2.43
CA SER A 98 -1.20 -0.28 -1.25
C SER A 98 -0.77 -1.48 -0.40
N GLU A 99 -1.40 -2.63 -0.57
CA GLU A 99 -1.07 -3.87 0.12
C GLU A 99 0.32 -4.41 -0.22
N THR A 100 0.84 -4.07 -1.41
CA THR A 100 2.16 -4.50 -1.89
C THR A 100 3.24 -3.44 -1.74
N TRP A 101 2.90 -2.22 -1.30
CA TRP A 101 3.85 -1.12 -1.27
C TRP A 101 4.83 -1.17 -0.10
N PRO A 102 6.15 -0.99 -0.34
CA PRO A 102 7.15 -0.77 0.70
C PRO A 102 7.08 0.69 1.19
N MET A 103 6.04 1.01 1.97
CA MET A 103 5.73 2.38 2.37
C MET A 103 6.73 2.96 3.37
N LYS A 104 7.26 4.12 3.04
CA LYS A 104 8.01 4.98 3.96
C LYS A 104 7.05 5.84 4.80
N ALA A 105 7.58 6.44 5.88
CA ALA A 105 6.79 7.34 6.71
C ALA A 105 6.21 8.53 5.92
N GLU A 106 6.97 9.05 4.95
CA GLU A 106 6.54 10.17 4.10
C GLU A 106 5.37 9.80 3.18
N ASP A 107 5.35 8.58 2.65
CA ASP A 107 4.24 8.10 1.82
C ASP A 107 2.96 7.98 2.66
N MET A 108 3.07 7.46 3.88
CA MET A 108 1.96 7.37 4.82
C MET A 108 1.44 8.75 5.21
N LYS A 109 2.33 9.68 5.57
CA LYS A 109 1.97 11.07 5.88
C LYS A 109 1.29 11.79 4.70
N ARG A 110 1.65 11.43 3.47
CA ARG A 110 1.00 11.96 2.25
C ARG A 110 -0.46 11.54 2.17
N LEU A 111 -0.74 10.24 2.38
CA LEU A 111 -2.10 9.71 2.40
C LEU A 111 -2.91 10.31 3.56
N GLU A 112 -2.33 10.37 4.76
CA GLU A 112 -2.99 10.98 5.93
C GLU A 112 -3.35 12.45 5.72
N ARG A 113 -2.44 13.23 5.13
CA ARG A 113 -2.71 14.64 4.83
C ARG A 113 -3.87 14.79 3.85
N ALA A 114 -3.90 13.98 2.79
CA ALA A 114 -4.97 14.01 1.82
C ALA A 114 -6.32 13.63 2.46
N GLU A 115 -6.37 12.54 3.22
CA GLU A 115 -7.57 12.12 3.95
C GLU A 115 -8.05 13.20 4.92
N ARG A 116 -7.15 13.76 5.72
CA ARG A 116 -7.47 14.80 6.70
C ARG A 116 -8.12 16.03 6.05
N MET A 117 -7.65 16.45 4.90
CA MET A 117 -8.24 17.56 4.15
C MET A 117 -9.64 17.22 3.65
N MET A 118 -9.82 16.05 3.05
CA MET A 118 -11.13 15.58 2.54
C MET A 118 -12.15 15.44 3.67
N VAL A 119 -11.74 14.82 4.78
CA VAL A 119 -12.58 14.60 5.97
C VAL A 119 -13.05 15.94 6.57
N ARG A 120 -12.15 16.91 6.70
CA ARG A 120 -12.51 18.24 7.18
C ARG A 120 -13.52 18.91 6.26
N TRP A 121 -13.32 18.81 4.97
CA TRP A 121 -14.22 19.38 3.98
C TRP A 121 -15.62 18.75 4.05
N MET A 122 -15.70 17.43 4.16
CA MET A 122 -16.99 16.74 4.36
C MET A 122 -17.73 17.15 5.64
N CYS A 123 -16.98 17.40 6.71
CA CYS A 123 -17.54 17.84 7.99
C CYS A 123 -17.82 19.34 8.07
N GLY A 124 -17.41 20.14 7.07
CA GLY A 124 -17.51 21.60 7.11
C GLY A 124 -16.66 22.25 8.20
N VAL A 125 -15.52 21.61 8.56
CA VAL A 125 -14.64 22.01 9.67
C VAL A 125 -13.34 22.58 9.12
N SER A 126 -12.97 23.78 9.55
CA SER A 126 -11.73 24.46 9.21
C SER A 126 -10.55 24.01 10.09
N LEU A 127 -9.33 24.40 9.71
CA LEU A 127 -8.15 24.18 10.57
C LEU A 127 -8.22 24.96 11.88
N ARG A 128 -8.90 26.12 11.90
CA ARG A 128 -9.06 26.98 13.08
C ARG A 128 -9.87 26.31 14.18
N ASP A 129 -10.78 25.40 13.81
CA ASP A 129 -11.66 24.70 14.77
C ASP A 129 -10.93 23.64 15.61
N ARG A 130 -9.65 23.39 15.33
CA ARG A 130 -8.75 22.48 16.08
C ARG A 130 -9.33 21.09 16.38
N ARG A 131 -10.31 20.61 15.60
CA ARG A 131 -10.89 19.27 15.75
C ARG A 131 -9.91 18.19 15.36
N SER A 132 -9.86 17.10 16.14
CA SER A 132 -9.00 15.97 15.88
C SER A 132 -9.48 15.15 14.67
N SER A 133 -8.55 14.53 13.94
CA SER A 133 -8.92 13.63 12.83
C SER A 133 -9.65 12.38 13.33
N VAL A 134 -9.36 11.91 14.54
CA VAL A 134 -10.03 10.76 15.14
C VAL A 134 -11.51 11.06 15.37
N GLU A 135 -11.82 12.18 16.04
CA GLU A 135 -13.19 12.63 16.25
C GLU A 135 -13.99 12.76 14.94
N LEU A 136 -13.36 13.37 13.91
CA LEU A 136 -14.03 13.56 12.62
C LEU A 136 -14.28 12.23 11.89
N ASN A 137 -13.35 11.29 11.98
CA ASN A 137 -13.51 9.96 11.42
C ASN A 137 -14.63 9.17 12.12
N GLU A 138 -14.73 9.27 13.45
CA GLU A 138 -15.82 8.67 14.23
C GLU A 138 -17.19 9.24 13.84
N ARG A 139 -17.30 10.56 13.67
CA ARG A 139 -18.53 11.22 13.21
C ARG A 139 -18.98 10.76 11.83
N LEU A 140 -18.03 10.51 10.93
CA LEU A 140 -18.27 9.98 9.59
C LEU A 140 -18.50 8.45 9.60
N GLY A 141 -18.09 7.75 10.66
CA GLY A 141 -18.12 6.29 10.74
C GLY A 141 -17.12 5.63 9.79
N ILE A 142 -15.93 6.23 9.63
CA ILE A 142 -14.85 5.71 8.78
C ILE A 142 -13.61 5.38 9.61
N GLU A 143 -12.84 4.43 9.12
CA GLU A 143 -11.51 4.14 9.65
C GLU A 143 -10.46 5.03 8.97
N GLY A 144 -9.48 5.50 9.75
CA GLY A 144 -8.38 6.29 9.22
C GLY A 144 -7.51 5.50 8.24
N ILE A 145 -6.98 6.18 7.24
CA ILE A 145 -6.25 5.60 6.10
C ILE A 145 -5.08 4.72 6.54
N VAL A 146 -4.38 5.08 7.61
CA VAL A 146 -3.25 4.30 8.14
C VAL A 146 -3.70 2.90 8.56
N LYS A 147 -4.84 2.82 9.28
CA LYS A 147 -5.41 1.54 9.68
C LYS A 147 -5.84 0.73 8.46
N VAL A 148 -6.50 1.36 7.49
CA VAL A 148 -6.97 0.71 6.26
C VAL A 148 -5.80 0.11 5.47
N VAL A 149 -4.71 0.87 5.26
CA VAL A 149 -3.50 0.40 4.57
C VAL A 149 -2.83 -0.75 5.33
N ARG A 150 -2.69 -0.62 6.65
CA ARG A 150 -2.12 -1.67 7.49
C ARG A 150 -2.93 -2.97 7.42
N CYS A 151 -4.25 -2.87 7.59
CA CYS A 151 -5.14 -4.03 7.49
C CYS A 151 -5.11 -4.66 6.09
N GLY A 152 -5.03 -3.87 5.02
CA GLY A 152 -4.85 -4.33 3.65
C GLY A 152 -3.57 -5.16 3.50
N ARG A 153 -2.43 -4.61 3.94
CA ARG A 153 -1.12 -5.28 3.89
C ARG A 153 -1.10 -6.57 4.70
N LEU A 154 -1.61 -6.56 5.92
CA LEU A 154 -1.66 -7.75 6.77
C LEU A 154 -2.63 -8.82 6.23
N ARG A 155 -3.73 -8.40 5.59
CA ARG A 155 -4.64 -9.33 4.91
C ARG A 155 -3.93 -10.01 3.75
N TRP A 156 -3.18 -9.26 2.95
CA TRP A 156 -2.36 -9.78 1.86
C TRP A 156 -1.27 -10.71 2.39
N PHE A 157 -0.55 -10.31 3.43
CA PHE A 157 0.45 -11.15 4.09
C PHE A 157 -0.15 -12.49 4.54
N GLY A 158 -1.29 -12.50 5.24
CA GLY A 158 -1.95 -13.74 5.64
C GLY A 158 -2.40 -14.59 4.45
N HIS A 159 -2.76 -13.96 3.30
CA HIS A 159 -3.03 -14.69 2.08
C HIS A 159 -1.78 -15.40 1.55
N LEU A 160 -0.64 -14.72 1.53
CA LEU A 160 0.64 -15.29 1.10
C LEU A 160 1.10 -16.45 1.98
N GLU A 161 0.97 -16.31 3.30
CA GLU A 161 1.40 -17.36 4.25
C GLU A 161 0.57 -18.65 4.16
N ARG A 162 -0.66 -18.56 3.65
CA ARG A 162 -1.52 -19.74 3.39
C ARG A 162 -1.36 -20.34 1.99
N LYS A 163 -0.55 -19.73 1.13
CA LYS A 163 -0.25 -20.27 -0.19
C LYS A 163 0.74 -21.42 -0.11
N ASN A 164 0.58 -22.40 -1.00
CA ASN A 164 1.54 -23.48 -1.15
C ASN A 164 2.88 -22.96 -1.67
N GLY A 165 3.99 -23.52 -1.18
CA GLY A 165 5.34 -23.09 -1.59
C GLY A 165 5.65 -23.18 -3.08
N GLY A 166 4.89 -23.97 -3.85
CA GLY A 166 5.00 -24.08 -5.30
C GLY A 166 4.28 -22.96 -6.09
N ASP A 167 3.48 -22.12 -5.43
CA ASP A 167 2.78 -21.01 -6.08
C ASP A 167 3.77 -19.92 -6.53
N TRP A 168 3.52 -19.34 -7.72
CA TRP A 168 4.34 -18.26 -8.27
C TRP A 168 4.55 -17.09 -7.32
N VAL A 169 3.53 -16.72 -6.57
CA VAL A 169 3.59 -15.61 -5.62
C VAL A 169 4.55 -15.91 -4.46
N SER A 170 4.53 -17.16 -3.95
CA SER A 170 5.47 -17.61 -2.93
C SER A 170 6.91 -17.63 -3.47
N ARG A 171 7.10 -18.12 -4.69
CA ARG A 171 8.41 -18.12 -5.35
C ARG A 171 8.94 -16.71 -5.58
N CYS A 172 8.11 -15.77 -6.05
CA CYS A 172 8.51 -14.36 -6.23
C CYS A 172 8.94 -13.70 -4.92
N ARG A 173 8.38 -14.10 -3.78
CA ARG A 173 8.78 -13.59 -2.46
C ARG A 173 10.20 -14.00 -2.09
N GLU A 174 10.64 -15.16 -2.55
CA GLU A 174 11.94 -15.78 -2.22
C GLU A 174 13.03 -15.42 -3.23
N ILE A 175 12.70 -14.72 -4.32
CA ILE A 175 13.68 -14.30 -5.31
C ILE A 175 14.69 -13.34 -4.66
N GLU A 176 15.94 -13.74 -4.64
CA GLU A 176 17.06 -12.86 -4.34
C GLU A 176 17.52 -12.17 -5.63
N VAL A 177 17.46 -10.85 -5.63
CA VAL A 177 17.97 -10.06 -6.77
C VAL A 177 19.48 -10.00 -6.65
N ALA A 178 20.17 -10.60 -7.63
CA ALA A 178 21.62 -10.51 -7.74
C ALA A 178 22.04 -9.04 -7.95
N GLY A 179 23.08 -8.61 -7.24
CA GLY A 179 23.65 -7.27 -7.39
C GLY A 179 24.48 -6.86 -6.20
N ALA A 180 25.40 -5.91 -6.43
CA ALA A 180 26.24 -5.38 -5.37
C ALA A 180 25.37 -4.56 -4.38
N LYS A 181 25.47 -4.87 -3.09
CA LYS A 181 24.86 -4.06 -2.04
C LYS A 181 25.51 -2.67 -2.02
N ARG A 182 24.71 -1.63 -2.21
CA ARG A 182 25.20 -0.25 -2.09
C ARG A 182 25.62 0.03 -0.65
N ARG A 183 26.66 0.86 -0.46
CA ARG A 183 27.10 1.31 0.87
C ARG A 183 25.96 2.09 1.56
N GLY A 184 25.71 1.78 2.84
CA GLY A 184 24.70 2.44 3.66
C GLY A 184 23.47 1.57 3.95
N ARG A 185 22.45 2.19 4.58
CA ARG A 185 21.19 1.50 4.91
C ARG A 185 20.40 1.18 3.63
N GLY A 186 20.05 -0.07 3.45
CA GLY A 186 19.20 -0.51 2.32
C GLY A 186 17.86 0.22 2.26
N LYS A 187 17.22 0.20 1.08
CA LYS A 187 15.86 0.73 0.91
C LYS A 187 14.88 -0.08 1.76
N LYS A 188 13.87 0.58 2.32
CA LYS A 188 12.82 -0.08 3.10
C LYS A 188 12.10 -1.11 2.22
N THR A 189 11.99 -2.34 2.71
CA THR A 189 11.31 -3.43 2.01
C THR A 189 9.85 -3.56 2.45
N TRP A 190 9.04 -4.22 1.64
CA TRP A 190 7.67 -4.56 2.00
C TRP A 190 7.61 -5.44 3.25
N PHE A 191 8.53 -6.40 3.38
CA PHE A 191 8.57 -7.30 4.51
C PHE A 191 8.93 -6.60 5.84
N GLU A 192 9.78 -5.57 5.80
CA GLU A 192 10.02 -4.70 6.96
C GLU A 192 8.74 -3.95 7.38
N CYS A 193 7.93 -3.52 6.41
CA CYS A 193 6.63 -2.92 6.73
C CYS A 193 5.71 -3.91 7.43
N VAL A 194 5.65 -5.16 6.94
CA VAL A 194 4.86 -6.23 7.56
C VAL A 194 5.34 -6.54 8.98
N LYS A 195 6.67 -6.69 9.17
CA LYS A 195 7.25 -6.93 10.52
C LYS A 195 6.88 -5.83 11.49
N ASN A 196 6.98 -4.57 11.07
CA ASN A 196 6.62 -3.43 11.91
C ASN A 196 5.12 -3.43 12.26
N ASP A 197 4.26 -3.77 11.29
CA ASP A 197 2.83 -3.85 11.52
C ASP A 197 2.46 -4.99 12.48
N LEU A 198 3.07 -6.18 12.32
CA LEU A 198 2.90 -7.32 13.23
C LEU A 198 3.32 -6.95 14.65
N SER A 199 4.53 -6.38 14.80
CA SER A 199 5.06 -5.96 16.10
C SER A 199 4.16 -4.91 16.76
N SER A 200 3.69 -3.91 16.01
CA SER A 200 2.84 -2.84 16.55
C SER A 200 1.46 -3.31 17.03
N LEU A 201 0.98 -4.44 16.53
CA LEU A 201 -0.29 -5.05 16.90
C LEU A 201 -0.13 -6.28 17.80
N GLY A 202 1.10 -6.67 18.14
CA GLY A 202 1.40 -7.88 18.92
C GLY A 202 0.98 -9.18 18.22
N LEU A 203 0.96 -9.18 16.88
CA LEU A 203 0.51 -10.33 16.08
C LEU A 203 1.66 -11.29 15.79
N LYS A 204 1.35 -12.59 15.79
CA LYS A 204 2.28 -13.66 15.44
C LYS A 204 1.97 -14.20 14.05
N LYS A 205 3.03 -14.64 13.35
CA LYS A 205 2.93 -15.20 12.00
C LYS A 205 2.05 -16.46 11.96
N GLU A 206 2.14 -17.30 12.97
CA GLU A 206 1.41 -18.58 13.08
C GLU A 206 -0.12 -18.40 13.00
N TRP A 207 -0.63 -17.28 13.48
CA TRP A 207 -2.06 -16.95 13.46
C TRP A 207 -2.63 -16.70 12.06
N THR A 208 -1.75 -16.52 11.07
CA THR A 208 -2.19 -16.35 9.68
C THR A 208 -2.87 -17.57 9.09
N GLN A 209 -2.66 -18.77 9.66
CA GLN A 209 -3.21 -20.02 9.15
C GLN A 209 -4.73 -20.06 9.30
N ASP A 210 -5.27 -19.57 10.41
CA ASP A 210 -6.71 -19.37 10.54
C ASP A 210 -7.15 -18.05 9.92
N ARG A 211 -7.82 -18.14 8.76
CA ARG A 211 -8.28 -16.97 8.01
C ARG A 211 -9.32 -16.14 8.76
N VAL A 212 -10.19 -16.76 9.54
CA VAL A 212 -11.27 -16.07 10.26
C VAL A 212 -10.68 -15.31 11.43
N GLU A 213 -9.91 -16.01 12.26
CA GLU A 213 -9.24 -15.42 13.39
C GLU A 213 -8.26 -14.32 12.97
N TRP A 214 -7.48 -14.55 11.90
CA TRP A 214 -6.58 -13.55 11.34
C TRP A 214 -7.30 -12.24 10.96
N ARG A 215 -8.45 -12.35 10.28
CA ARG A 215 -9.25 -11.16 9.92
C ARG A 215 -9.75 -10.41 11.14
N ARG A 216 -10.15 -11.12 12.19
CA ARG A 216 -10.60 -10.54 13.45
C ARG A 216 -9.47 -9.77 14.13
N LEU A 217 -8.30 -10.37 14.23
CA LEU A 217 -7.12 -9.79 14.87
C LEU A 217 -6.61 -8.52 14.15
N ILE A 218 -6.48 -8.55 12.83
CA ILE A 218 -6.02 -7.38 12.06
C ILE A 218 -7.03 -6.23 12.06
N GLY A 219 -8.32 -6.52 12.23
CA GLY A 219 -9.37 -5.50 12.36
C GLY A 219 -9.29 -4.70 13.66
N GLY A 220 -8.51 -5.17 14.64
CA GLY A 220 -8.34 -4.51 15.94
C GLY A 220 -9.58 -4.59 16.83
N THR A 221 -10.48 -5.56 16.59
CA THR A 221 -11.72 -5.71 17.35
C THR A 221 -11.52 -6.43 18.70
N VAL A 222 -10.40 -7.15 18.87
CA VAL A 222 -10.06 -7.84 20.13
C VAL A 222 -8.53 -7.86 20.28
N GLN A 223 -8.04 -7.54 21.48
CA GLN A 223 -6.67 -7.90 21.86
C GLN A 223 -6.55 -9.43 21.83
N PRO A 224 -5.42 -10.00 21.32
CA PRO A 224 -5.21 -11.43 21.41
C PRO A 224 -5.38 -11.84 22.88
N ALA A 225 -6.29 -12.75 23.15
CA ALA A 225 -6.43 -13.32 24.48
C ALA A 225 -5.03 -13.81 24.89
N GLN A 226 -4.50 -13.28 25.98
CA GLN A 226 -3.29 -13.80 26.58
C GLN A 226 -3.57 -15.28 26.80
N ALA A 227 -2.80 -16.13 26.13
CA ALA A 227 -2.86 -17.58 26.35
C ALA A 227 -2.59 -17.76 27.83
N GLN A 228 -3.63 -17.94 28.62
CA GLN A 228 -3.47 -18.39 30.00
C GLN A 228 -2.69 -19.68 29.93
N LYS A 229 -1.45 -19.62 30.42
CA LYS A 229 -0.71 -20.80 30.78
C LYS A 229 -1.61 -21.60 31.72
N ARG A 230 -2.32 -22.58 31.19
CA ARG A 230 -2.88 -23.65 32.04
C ARG A 230 -1.69 -24.36 32.60
N GLY A 231 -1.34 -24.00 33.83
CA GLY A 231 -0.45 -24.78 34.65
C GLY A 231 -1.09 -26.14 34.92
N ARG A 232 -0.29 -27.11 34.71
CA ARG A 232 -0.25 -28.36 35.46
C ARG A 232 1.18 -28.80 35.53
#